data_bf090ff9428b3bc2e2fca39168d05305
#
_entry.id   bf090ff9428b3bc2e2fca39168d05305
#
_cell.length_a   1.000
_cell.length_b   1.000
_cell.length_c   1.000
_cell.angle_alpha   90.00
_cell.angle_beta   90.00
_cell.angle_gamma   90.00
#
_symmetry.space_group_name_H-M   'P 1'
#
loop_
_entity.id
_entity.type
_entity.pdbx_description
1 polymer ?
#
loop_
_entity_poly.entity_id
_entity_poly.type
_entity_poly.pdbx_seq_one_letter_code
_entity_poly.pdbx_strand_id
1 'polypeptide(L)'
;RITVDGDTSTNDSCMLVATGASKAAFIDSEQHPDYQALLSAITDVLEQLAKAIVLDGEGATKLINIKVVSANTQQECQDVAYTIAHSPLVKTAF
;
A
#
# COMPACT_ATOMS: atom_id res chain seq x y z
N ARG A 1 1.37 -2.69 0.63
CA ARG A 1 2.30 -3.16 1.67
C ARG A 1 2.09 -2.41 2.98
N ILE A 2 0.87 -2.12 3.25
CA ILE A 2 0.39 -1.48 4.47
C ILE A 2 -0.69 -2.38 5.05
N THR A 3 -0.68 -2.53 6.36
CA THR A 3 -1.67 -3.34 7.05
C THR A 3 -1.98 -2.73 8.41
N VAL A 4 -3.16 -3.00 8.93
CA VAL A 4 -3.56 -2.66 10.29
C VAL A 4 -3.55 -3.93 11.14
N ASP A 5 -4.34 -4.93 10.80
CA ASP A 5 -4.49 -6.16 11.60
C ASP A 5 -4.53 -7.45 10.73
N GLY A 6 -4.59 -7.31 9.42
CA GLY A 6 -4.70 -8.43 8.48
C GLY A 6 -6.14 -8.85 8.19
N ASP A 7 -7.12 -8.32 8.89
CA ASP A 7 -8.53 -8.58 8.62
C ASP A 7 -9.06 -7.74 7.47
N THR A 8 -10.08 -8.23 6.79
CA THR A 8 -10.78 -7.49 5.73
C THR A 8 -11.84 -6.59 6.34
N SER A 9 -11.91 -5.34 5.87
CA SER A 9 -13.01 -4.46 6.22
C SER A 9 -14.28 -4.82 5.45
N THR A 10 -15.43 -4.65 6.10
CA THR A 10 -16.75 -4.77 5.46
C THR A 10 -17.23 -3.45 4.85
N ASN A 11 -16.61 -2.33 5.19
CA ASN A 11 -17.10 -0.99 4.88
C ASN A 11 -16.12 -0.15 4.07
N ASP A 12 -14.83 -0.49 4.06
CA ASP A 12 -13.83 0.25 3.31
C ASP A 12 -13.84 -0.14 1.84
N SER A 13 -13.58 0.85 0.99
CA SER A 13 -13.46 0.63 -0.45
C SER A 13 -12.30 1.44 -1.02
N CYS A 14 -11.62 0.87 -2.01
CA CYS A 14 -10.64 1.55 -2.81
C CYS A 14 -11.14 1.60 -4.25
N MET A 15 -11.27 2.80 -4.81
CA MET A 15 -11.79 3.00 -6.16
C MET A 15 -10.80 3.78 -7.01
N LEU A 16 -10.55 3.29 -8.22
CA LEU A 16 -9.85 4.00 -9.27
C LEU A 16 -10.81 4.24 -10.43
N VAL A 17 -11.01 5.50 -10.80
CA VAL A 17 -11.96 5.87 -11.87
C VAL A 17 -11.20 6.50 -13.03
N ALA A 18 -11.32 5.92 -14.22
CA ALA A 18 -10.82 6.46 -15.47
C ALA A 18 -12.01 6.92 -16.33
N THR A 19 -12.22 8.22 -16.44
CA THR A 19 -13.40 8.77 -17.14
C THR A 19 -13.26 8.81 -18.66
N GLY A 20 -12.04 8.69 -19.18
CA GLY A 20 -11.74 8.87 -20.60
C GLY A 20 -11.90 10.30 -21.12
N ALA A 21 -12.13 11.28 -20.23
CA ALA A 21 -12.35 12.68 -20.63
C ALA A 21 -11.06 13.43 -20.97
N SER A 22 -9.90 12.86 -20.68
CA SER A 22 -8.60 13.44 -21.02
C SER A 22 -8.38 13.41 -22.53
N LYS A 23 -7.70 14.43 -23.05
CA LYS A 23 -7.18 14.44 -24.44
C LYS A 23 -5.81 13.79 -24.57
N ALA A 24 -5.29 13.18 -23.51
CA ALA A 24 -4.03 12.47 -23.54
C ALA A 24 -4.10 11.24 -24.46
N ALA A 25 -2.95 10.81 -24.96
CA ALA A 25 -2.87 9.58 -25.73
C ALA A 25 -3.38 8.39 -24.91
N PHE A 26 -4.04 7.46 -25.58
CA PHE A 26 -4.55 6.25 -24.94
C PHE A 26 -3.37 5.32 -24.62
N ILE A 27 -3.22 4.95 -23.36
CA ILE A 27 -2.19 4.01 -22.89
C ILE A 27 -2.81 2.62 -22.93
N ASP A 28 -2.48 1.85 -23.94
CA ASP A 28 -3.07 0.52 -24.21
C ASP A 28 -2.14 -0.67 -23.90
N SER A 29 -0.89 -0.38 -23.55
CA SER A 29 0.09 -1.42 -23.25
C SER A 29 1.19 -0.93 -22.31
N GLU A 30 1.88 -1.89 -21.70
CA GLU A 30 3.05 -1.61 -20.83
C GLU A 30 4.23 -0.99 -21.59
N GLN A 31 4.27 -1.12 -22.92
CA GLN A 31 5.30 -0.56 -23.79
C GLN A 31 5.02 0.90 -24.18
N HIS A 32 3.84 1.44 -23.82
CA HIS A 32 3.53 2.83 -24.10
C HIS A 32 4.51 3.76 -23.37
N PRO A 33 5.03 4.84 -24.02
CA PRO A 33 6.03 5.72 -23.39
C PRO A 33 5.61 6.29 -22.03
N ASP A 34 4.32 6.59 -21.86
CA ASP A 34 3.79 7.20 -20.64
C ASP A 34 3.32 6.16 -19.59
N TYR A 35 3.39 4.86 -19.89
CA TYR A 35 2.92 3.80 -18.98
C TYR A 35 3.61 3.87 -17.61
N GLN A 36 4.93 3.96 -17.59
CA GLN A 36 5.69 3.99 -16.34
C GLN A 36 5.42 5.26 -15.51
N ALA A 37 5.24 6.39 -16.17
CA ALA A 37 4.89 7.64 -15.51
C ALA A 37 3.49 7.56 -14.86
N LEU A 38 2.52 6.98 -15.56
CA LEU A 38 1.17 6.78 -15.04
C LEU A 38 1.19 5.78 -13.86
N LEU A 39 1.89 4.66 -14.01
CA LEU A 39 2.02 3.65 -12.96
C LEU A 39 2.66 4.23 -11.68
N SER A 40 3.72 5.02 -11.83
CA SER A 40 4.36 5.70 -10.71
C SER A 40 3.40 6.67 -10.02
N ALA A 41 2.71 7.50 -10.77
CA ALA A 41 1.78 8.48 -10.21
C ALA A 41 0.63 7.81 -9.45
N ILE A 42 0.06 6.74 -9.99
CA ILE A 42 -0.99 5.97 -9.31
C ILE A 42 -0.44 5.33 -8.03
N THR A 43 0.74 4.73 -8.10
CA THR A 43 1.39 4.09 -6.95
C THR A 43 1.65 5.09 -5.84
N ASP A 44 2.17 6.27 -6.17
CA ASP A 44 2.46 7.34 -5.20
C ASP A 44 1.19 7.80 -4.48
N VAL A 45 0.09 7.98 -5.22
CA VAL A 45 -1.21 8.34 -4.62
C VAL A 45 -1.73 7.23 -3.70
N LEU A 46 -1.69 5.97 -4.16
CA LEU A 46 -2.15 4.84 -3.35
C LEU A 46 -1.31 4.67 -2.08
N GLU A 47 0.01 4.87 -2.15
CA GLU A 47 0.87 4.82 -0.96
C GLU A 47 0.56 5.95 0.04
N GLN A 48 0.32 7.15 -0.44
CA GLN A 48 -0.08 8.28 0.42
C GLN A 48 -1.41 8.01 1.11
N LEU A 49 -2.42 7.55 0.37
CA LEU A 49 -3.73 7.21 0.92
C LEU A 49 -3.64 6.07 1.93
N ALA A 50 -2.89 5.01 1.63
CA ALA A 50 -2.71 3.89 2.54
C ALA A 50 -2.03 4.30 3.85
N LYS A 51 -1.01 5.16 3.79
CA LYS A 51 -0.37 5.72 5.00
C LYS A 51 -1.33 6.61 5.79
N ALA A 52 -2.13 7.42 5.09
CA ALA A 52 -3.12 8.29 5.73
C ALA A 52 -4.17 7.48 6.50
N ILE A 53 -4.66 6.38 5.95
CA ILE A 53 -5.61 5.47 6.61
C ILE A 53 -5.02 4.94 7.93
N VAL A 54 -3.76 4.50 7.92
CA VAL A 54 -3.13 3.99 9.15
C VAL A 54 -2.93 5.10 10.19
N LEU A 55 -2.55 6.29 9.75
CA LEU A 55 -2.35 7.44 10.63
C LEU A 55 -3.65 7.97 11.24
N ASP A 56 -4.77 7.82 10.53
CA ASP A 56 -6.11 8.25 10.96
C ASP A 56 -6.86 7.16 11.73
N GLY A 57 -6.23 6.03 12.00
CA GLY A 57 -6.83 4.93 12.75
C GLY A 57 -7.25 5.35 14.15
N GLU A 58 -8.43 4.88 14.61
CA GLU A 58 -8.96 5.20 15.93
C GLU A 58 -7.97 4.81 17.03
N GLY A 59 -7.59 5.78 17.86
CA GLY A 59 -6.61 5.59 18.95
C GLY A 59 -5.17 5.43 18.47
N ALA A 60 -4.88 5.59 17.19
CA ALA A 60 -3.52 5.50 16.67
C ALA A 60 -2.66 6.66 17.17
N THR A 61 -1.55 6.33 17.81
CA THR A 61 -0.57 7.31 18.29
C THR A 61 0.76 7.22 17.56
N LYS A 62 0.97 6.13 16.80
CA LYS A 62 2.25 5.84 16.15
C LYS A 62 2.03 5.14 14.81
N LEU A 63 2.91 5.44 13.85
CA LEU A 63 3.09 4.67 12.62
C LEU A 63 4.34 3.80 12.79
N ILE A 64 4.16 2.48 12.75
CA ILE A 64 5.26 1.52 12.88
C ILE A 64 5.75 1.14 11.48
N ASN A 65 7.03 1.35 11.21
CA ASN A 65 7.67 0.91 9.98
C ASN A 65 8.51 -0.34 10.24
N ILE A 66 8.23 -1.42 9.52
CA ILE A 66 8.96 -2.67 9.60
C ILE A 66 9.81 -2.81 8.33
N LYS A 67 11.12 -2.92 8.51
CA LYS A 67 12.06 -3.13 7.42
C LYS A 67 12.76 -4.48 7.61
N VAL A 68 12.50 -5.41 6.70
CA VAL A 68 13.18 -6.70 6.63
C VAL A 68 14.21 -6.65 5.52
N VAL A 69 15.42 -7.08 5.82
CA VAL A 69 16.56 -7.11 4.89
C VAL A 69 17.24 -8.47 4.94
N SER A 70 17.96 -8.82 3.88
CA SER A 70 18.81 -10.02 3.82
C SER A 70 18.05 -11.36 3.79
N ALA A 71 16.82 -11.39 3.26
CA ALA A 71 16.18 -12.65 2.88
C ALA A 71 16.59 -13.06 1.45
N ASN A 72 16.32 -14.31 1.07
CA ASN A 72 16.68 -14.82 -0.25
C ASN A 72 15.79 -14.23 -1.36
N THR A 73 14.54 -13.91 -1.02
CA THR A 73 13.57 -13.34 -1.95
C THR A 73 12.82 -12.16 -1.35
N GLN A 74 12.26 -11.32 -2.21
CA GLN A 74 11.38 -10.23 -1.78
C GLN A 74 10.12 -10.77 -1.09
N GLN A 75 9.61 -11.92 -1.52
CA GLN A 75 8.44 -12.54 -0.93
C GLN A 75 8.72 -12.96 0.51
N GLU A 76 9.86 -13.59 0.79
CA GLU A 76 10.27 -13.94 2.16
C GLU A 76 10.36 -12.71 3.07
N CYS A 77 10.94 -11.59 2.57
CA CYS A 77 10.97 -10.34 3.32
C CYS A 77 9.56 -9.85 3.65
N GLN A 78 8.66 -9.95 2.70
CA GLN A 78 7.27 -9.51 2.86
C GLN A 78 6.51 -10.38 3.87
N ASP A 79 6.64 -11.70 3.79
CA ASP A 79 5.99 -12.65 4.69
C ASP A 79 6.44 -12.45 6.15
N VAL A 80 7.74 -12.25 6.36
CA VAL A 80 8.29 -11.92 7.67
C VAL A 80 7.76 -10.59 8.17
N ALA A 81 7.75 -9.55 7.32
CA ALA A 81 7.24 -8.24 7.70
C ALA A 81 5.76 -8.29 8.11
N TYR A 82 4.92 -8.99 7.36
CA TYR A 82 3.50 -9.17 7.71
C TYR A 82 3.30 -9.99 8.99
N THR A 83 4.09 -11.03 9.19
CA THR A 83 4.04 -11.82 10.43
C THR A 83 4.31 -10.94 11.66
N ILE A 84 5.29 -10.05 11.58
CA ILE A 84 5.59 -9.08 12.64
C ILE A 84 4.46 -8.05 12.78
N ALA A 85 3.99 -7.49 11.66
CA ALA A 85 2.97 -6.44 11.64
C ALA A 85 1.61 -6.93 12.21
N HIS A 86 1.26 -8.18 11.98
CA HIS A 86 0.00 -8.76 12.46
C HIS A 86 0.08 -9.30 13.89
N SER A 87 1.25 -9.28 14.53
CA SER A 87 1.41 -9.77 15.90
C SER A 87 0.77 -8.81 16.91
N PRO A 88 -0.24 -9.25 17.67
CA PRO A 88 -0.81 -8.43 18.75
C PRO A 88 0.22 -8.06 19.82
N LEU A 89 1.18 -8.95 20.09
CA LEU A 89 2.23 -8.69 21.07
C LEU A 89 3.17 -7.58 20.64
N VAL A 90 3.50 -7.51 19.36
CA VAL A 90 4.31 -6.41 18.81
C VAL A 90 3.55 -5.10 18.92
N LYS A 91 2.27 -5.07 18.53
CA LYS A 91 1.43 -3.87 18.60
C LYS A 91 1.29 -3.33 20.03
N THR A 92 1.14 -4.20 21.00
CA THR A 92 0.99 -3.79 22.41
C THR A 92 2.31 -3.34 23.06
N ALA A 93 3.46 -3.57 22.43
CA ALA A 93 4.76 -3.13 22.91
C ALA A 93 5.06 -1.65 22.61
N PHE A 94 4.25 -1.01 21.74
CA PHE A 94 4.40 0.38 21.30
C PHE A 94 3.22 1.23 21.76
#